data_18860088a3a0ced1780b38b0dd756f25
#
_entry.id   18860088a3a0ced1780b38b0dd756f25
#
_cell.length_a   1.000
_cell.length_b   1.000
_cell.length_c   1.000
_cell.angle_alpha   90.00
_cell.angle_beta   90.00
_cell.angle_gamma   90.00
#
_symmetry.space_group_name_H-M   'P 1'
#
loop_
_entity.id
_entity.type
_entity.pdbx_description
1 polymer ?
#
loop_
_entity_poly.entity_id
_entity_poly.type
_entity_poly.pdbx_seq_one_letter_code
_entity_poly.pdbx_strand_id
1 'polypeptide(L)'
;FVWTPLFACALGRLFLIEQPALWIGFLMLMVTPCTDWYLVFTGFARGNLPLSTALLPANLILQLALLPVYILVLAGAVIPVQWSILLESVLLVLLAPFAAANVLRNVLIKWRSESWLSQKLVPHLQPMQLLLLALAIAAMFASEGNAILQHPGMLLYLLPPLILFWGGNLLLALVISKVLNSSYAN
;
A
#
# COMPACT_ATOMS: atom_id res chain seq x y z
N PHE A 1 -8.73 -7.88 -3.17
CA PHE A 1 -9.46 -6.81 -2.49
C PHE A 1 -10.38 -7.30 -1.35
N VAL A 2 -10.96 -8.47 -1.40
CA VAL A 2 -11.83 -9.00 -0.33
C VAL A 2 -11.02 -9.88 0.63
N TRP A 3 -10.25 -10.81 0.10
CA TRP A 3 -9.47 -11.77 0.88
C TRP A 3 -8.47 -11.09 1.83
N THR A 4 -7.63 -10.20 1.32
CA THR A 4 -6.56 -9.55 2.09
C THR A 4 -7.08 -8.80 3.32
N PRO A 5 -8.10 -7.91 3.21
CA PRO A 5 -8.67 -7.23 4.37
C PRO A 5 -9.32 -8.17 5.38
N LEU A 6 -10.05 -9.17 4.93
CA LEU A 6 -10.69 -10.13 5.82
C LEU A 6 -9.66 -10.99 6.54
N PHE A 7 -8.62 -11.46 5.84
CA PHE A 7 -7.55 -12.24 6.42
C PHE A 7 -6.73 -11.42 7.43
N ALA A 8 -6.39 -10.17 7.09
CA ALA A 8 -5.73 -9.25 8.02
C ALA A 8 -6.59 -8.97 9.27
N CYS A 9 -7.88 -8.75 9.09
CA CYS A 9 -8.82 -8.55 10.20
C CYS A 9 -8.90 -9.80 11.11
N ALA A 10 -8.98 -10.99 10.54
CA ALA A 10 -9.02 -12.25 11.29
C ALA A 10 -7.73 -12.47 12.10
N LEU A 11 -6.56 -12.25 11.49
CA LEU A 11 -5.27 -12.35 12.19
C LEU A 11 -5.13 -11.27 13.28
N GLY A 12 -5.55 -10.05 12.99
CA GLY A 12 -5.54 -8.98 13.98
C GLY A 12 -6.42 -9.31 15.19
N ARG A 13 -7.62 -9.85 14.96
CA ARG A 13 -8.50 -10.34 16.05
C ARG A 13 -7.87 -11.47 16.86
N LEU A 14 -7.18 -12.39 16.21
CA LEU A 14 -6.60 -13.54 16.87
C LEU A 14 -5.39 -13.20 17.75
N PHE A 15 -4.53 -12.28 17.28
CA PHE A 15 -3.25 -12.00 17.93
C PHE A 15 -3.17 -10.64 18.63
N LEU A 16 -3.98 -9.66 18.22
CA LEU A 16 -3.85 -8.26 18.63
C LEU A 16 -5.11 -7.70 19.30
N ILE A 17 -6.04 -8.56 19.75
CA ILE A 17 -7.33 -8.12 20.32
C ILE A 17 -7.14 -7.26 21.59
N GLU A 18 -6.10 -7.51 22.36
CA GLU A 18 -5.79 -6.77 23.58
C GLU A 18 -5.06 -5.44 23.31
N GLN A 19 -4.64 -5.21 22.05
CA GLN A 19 -3.90 -4.03 21.64
C GLN A 19 -4.55 -3.37 20.41
N PRO A 20 -5.66 -2.66 20.57
CA PRO A 20 -6.45 -2.12 19.45
C PRO A 20 -5.67 -1.21 18.53
N ALA A 21 -4.73 -0.41 19.06
CA ALA A 21 -3.87 0.47 18.26
C ALA A 21 -2.94 -0.32 17.33
N LEU A 22 -2.33 -1.41 17.82
CA LEU A 22 -1.50 -2.29 16.98
C LEU A 22 -2.34 -3.05 15.96
N TRP A 23 -3.53 -3.48 16.33
CA TRP A 23 -4.44 -4.14 15.38
C TRP A 23 -4.80 -3.23 14.21
N ILE A 24 -5.19 -1.96 14.49
CA ILE A 24 -5.50 -1.00 13.43
C ILE A 24 -4.27 -0.71 12.59
N GLY A 25 -3.11 -0.47 13.18
CA GLY A 25 -1.86 -0.28 12.46
C GLY A 25 -1.52 -1.47 11.55
N PHE A 26 -1.67 -2.70 12.05
CA PHE A 26 -1.50 -3.93 11.27
C PHE A 26 -2.51 -4.01 10.11
N LEU A 27 -3.79 -3.74 10.37
CA LEU A 27 -4.82 -3.75 9.34
C LEU A 27 -4.52 -2.73 8.25
N MET A 28 -4.21 -1.49 8.62
CA MET A 28 -3.86 -0.43 7.67
C MET A 28 -2.64 -0.80 6.84
N LEU A 29 -1.60 -1.35 7.46
CA LEU A 29 -0.40 -1.80 6.76
C LEU A 29 -0.70 -2.90 5.73
N MET A 30 -1.53 -3.88 6.09
CA MET A 30 -1.83 -5.03 5.22
C MET A 30 -2.82 -4.70 4.11
N VAL A 31 -3.72 -3.74 4.34
CA VAL A 31 -4.74 -3.33 3.37
C VAL A 31 -4.21 -2.30 2.36
N THR A 32 -3.14 -1.58 2.72
CA THR A 32 -2.53 -0.57 1.83
C THR A 32 -1.43 -1.23 0.97
N PRO A 33 -1.70 -1.63 -0.28
CA PRO A 33 -0.69 -2.21 -1.14
C PRO A 33 0.33 -1.15 -1.57
N CYS A 34 1.60 -1.49 -1.50
CA CYS A 34 2.69 -0.67 -2.02
C CYS A 34 2.91 -1.01 -3.50
N THR A 35 2.31 -0.22 -4.39
CA THR A 35 2.27 -0.50 -5.84
C THR A 35 3.64 -0.44 -6.50
N ASP A 36 4.55 0.39 -6.02
CA ASP A 36 5.90 0.50 -6.59
C ASP A 36 6.71 -0.78 -6.39
N TRP A 37 6.69 -1.34 -5.20
CA TRP A 37 7.37 -2.60 -4.88
C TRP A 37 6.79 -3.80 -5.61
N TYR A 38 5.49 -3.79 -5.87
CA TYR A 38 4.81 -4.82 -6.63
C TYR A 38 5.43 -5.00 -8.03
N LEU A 39 5.68 -3.90 -8.76
CA LEU A 39 6.33 -3.96 -10.08
C LEU A 39 7.79 -4.41 -9.98
N VAL A 40 8.53 -3.90 -9.00
CA VAL A 40 9.92 -4.26 -8.77
C VAL A 40 10.05 -5.76 -8.52
N PHE A 41 9.24 -6.31 -7.61
CA PHE A 41 9.27 -7.75 -7.30
C PHE A 41 8.77 -8.61 -8.46
N THR A 42 7.76 -8.16 -9.22
CA THR A 42 7.33 -8.85 -10.44
C THR A 42 8.47 -8.95 -11.46
N GLY A 43 9.24 -7.87 -11.61
CA GLY A 43 10.41 -7.86 -12.48
C GLY A 43 11.51 -8.85 -12.03
N PHE A 44 11.86 -8.83 -10.74
CA PHE A 44 12.84 -9.78 -10.19
C PHE A 44 12.38 -11.23 -10.29
N ALA A 45 11.09 -11.49 -10.10
CA ALA A 45 10.50 -12.82 -10.25
C ALA A 45 10.33 -13.25 -11.71
N ARG A 46 10.71 -12.42 -12.70
CA ARG A 46 10.49 -12.66 -14.14
C ARG A 46 9.02 -12.92 -14.48
N GLY A 47 8.10 -12.27 -13.76
CA GLY A 47 6.66 -12.33 -14.01
C GLY A 47 6.25 -11.45 -15.19
N ASN A 48 4.95 -11.43 -15.47
CA ASN A 48 4.37 -10.66 -16.58
C ASN A 48 4.28 -9.17 -16.23
N LEU A 49 5.37 -8.42 -16.45
CA LEU A 49 5.43 -6.97 -16.22
C LEU A 49 4.38 -6.17 -17.00
N PRO A 50 4.11 -6.42 -18.29
CA PRO A 50 3.06 -5.75 -19.04
C PRO A 50 1.68 -5.88 -18.38
N LEU A 51 1.31 -7.08 -17.96
CA LEU A 51 0.05 -7.33 -17.25
C LEU A 51 0.01 -6.59 -15.90
N SER A 52 1.09 -6.67 -15.14
CA SER A 52 1.21 -5.99 -13.84
C SER A 52 1.08 -4.48 -13.98
N THR A 53 1.72 -3.90 -14.99
CA THR A 53 1.62 -2.46 -15.28
C THR A 53 0.22 -2.05 -15.72
N ALA A 54 -0.46 -2.87 -16.53
CA ALA A 54 -1.83 -2.61 -16.97
C ALA A 54 -2.85 -2.63 -15.82
N LEU A 55 -2.60 -3.47 -14.80
CA LEU A 55 -3.46 -3.55 -13.62
C LEU A 55 -3.26 -2.42 -12.60
N LEU A 56 -2.13 -1.70 -12.66
CA LEU A 56 -1.78 -0.65 -11.70
C LEU A 56 -2.85 0.45 -11.56
N PRO A 57 -3.36 1.08 -12.64
CA PRO A 57 -4.34 2.15 -12.50
C PRO A 57 -5.64 1.66 -11.87
N ALA A 58 -6.10 0.47 -12.25
CA ALA A 58 -7.31 -0.13 -11.69
C ALA A 58 -7.11 -0.45 -10.20
N ASN A 59 -5.95 -1.00 -9.83
CA ASN A 59 -5.59 -1.30 -8.46
C ASN A 59 -5.54 -0.02 -7.59
N LEU A 60 -4.91 1.04 -8.10
CA LEU A 60 -4.80 2.32 -7.40
C LEU A 60 -6.17 2.96 -7.14
N ILE A 61 -7.03 3.03 -8.18
CA ILE A 61 -8.36 3.62 -8.07
C ILE A 61 -9.23 2.82 -7.09
N LEU A 62 -9.22 1.50 -7.23
CA LEU A 62 -10.02 0.63 -6.37
C LEU A 62 -9.57 0.68 -4.92
N GLN A 63 -8.26 0.70 -4.69
CA GLN A 63 -7.68 0.86 -3.36
C GLN A 63 -8.05 2.20 -2.73
N LEU A 64 -7.95 3.28 -3.47
CA LEU A 64 -8.30 4.62 -3.02
C LEU A 64 -9.77 4.70 -2.57
N ALA A 65 -10.66 4.05 -3.34
CA ALA A 65 -12.09 4.01 -3.03
C ALA A 65 -12.42 3.08 -1.85
N LEU A 66 -11.75 1.94 -1.74
CA LEU A 66 -12.05 0.93 -0.74
C LEU A 66 -11.36 1.16 0.61
N LEU A 67 -10.23 1.88 0.65
CA LEU A 67 -9.49 2.11 1.89
C LEU A 67 -10.36 2.74 3.00
N PRO A 68 -11.12 3.82 2.76
CA PRO A 68 -12.02 4.37 3.76
C PRO A 68 -13.08 3.36 4.22
N VAL A 69 -13.59 2.55 3.29
CA VAL A 69 -14.60 1.52 3.60
C VAL A 69 -14.02 0.44 4.51
N TYR A 70 -12.79 -0.02 4.24
CA TYR A 70 -12.13 -1.01 5.09
C TYR A 70 -11.87 -0.47 6.49
N ILE A 71 -11.37 0.74 6.61
CA ILE A 71 -11.13 1.36 7.92
C ILE A 71 -12.43 1.45 8.71
N LEU A 72 -13.52 1.86 8.09
CA LEU A 72 -14.82 1.97 8.75
C LEU A 72 -15.42 0.63 9.16
N VAL A 73 -15.45 -0.31 8.23
CA VAL A 73 -16.12 -1.61 8.46
C VAL A 73 -15.30 -2.48 9.40
N LEU A 74 -13.97 -2.47 9.26
CA LEU A 74 -13.09 -3.39 9.97
C LEU A 74 -12.50 -2.77 11.24
N ALA A 75 -12.06 -1.50 11.19
CA ALA A 75 -11.48 -0.80 12.32
C ALA A 75 -12.52 -0.01 13.14
N GLY A 76 -13.59 0.45 12.55
CA GLY A 76 -14.67 1.16 13.22
C GLY A 76 -15.40 0.34 14.28
N ALA A 77 -15.31 -0.99 14.21
CA ALA A 77 -15.79 -1.89 15.27
C ALA A 77 -14.90 -1.89 16.53
N VAL A 78 -13.69 -1.32 16.45
CA VAL A 78 -12.67 -1.36 17.51
C VAL A 78 -12.44 0.01 18.12
N ILE A 79 -12.43 1.05 17.27
CA ILE A 79 -12.25 2.44 17.71
C ILE A 79 -13.27 3.33 16.98
N PRO A 80 -13.91 4.30 17.66
CA PRO A 80 -14.79 5.26 17.01
C PRO A 80 -13.98 6.13 16.03
N VAL A 81 -14.08 5.83 14.75
CA VAL A 81 -13.42 6.58 13.68
C VAL A 81 -14.30 7.77 13.30
N GLN A 82 -13.76 8.98 13.38
CA GLN A 82 -14.46 10.18 12.94
C GLN A 82 -14.40 10.29 11.41
N TRP A 83 -15.54 10.20 10.75
CA TRP A 83 -15.69 10.28 9.29
C TRP A 83 -15.06 11.55 8.69
N SER A 84 -15.21 12.69 9.37
CA SER A 84 -14.67 13.97 8.89
C SER A 84 -13.15 13.94 8.75
N ILE A 85 -12.44 13.41 9.74
CA ILE A 85 -10.98 13.32 9.75
C ILE A 85 -10.50 12.35 8.64
N LEU A 86 -11.21 11.25 8.46
CA LEU A 86 -10.89 10.24 7.46
C LEU A 86 -11.07 10.79 6.04
N LEU A 87 -12.18 11.46 5.76
CA LEU A 87 -12.46 12.11 4.50
C LEU A 87 -11.46 13.25 4.21
N GLU A 88 -11.19 14.09 5.20
CA GLU A 88 -10.22 15.17 5.07
C GLU A 88 -8.82 14.63 4.75
N SER A 89 -8.38 13.57 5.44
CA SER A 89 -7.09 12.93 5.18
C SER A 89 -7.01 12.36 3.76
N VAL A 90 -8.05 11.66 3.29
CA VAL A 90 -8.10 11.12 1.92
C VAL A 90 -8.10 12.24 0.88
N LEU A 91 -8.86 13.31 1.09
CA LEU A 91 -8.93 14.45 0.18
C LEU A 91 -7.59 15.18 0.10
N LEU A 92 -6.97 15.49 1.23
CA LEU A 92 -5.72 16.24 1.28
C LEU A 92 -4.51 15.42 0.86
N VAL A 93 -4.40 14.19 1.34
CA VAL A 93 -3.19 13.38 1.14
C VAL A 93 -3.19 12.64 -0.20
N LEU A 94 -4.37 12.29 -0.72
CA LEU A 94 -4.47 11.51 -1.95
C LEU A 94 -5.03 12.31 -3.13
N LEU A 95 -6.19 12.93 -2.98
CA LEU A 95 -6.82 13.61 -4.12
C LEU A 95 -6.14 14.92 -4.49
N ALA A 96 -5.67 15.69 -3.52
CA ALA A 96 -5.00 16.96 -3.83
C ALA A 96 -3.67 16.77 -4.60
N PRO A 97 -2.73 15.88 -4.20
CA PRO A 97 -1.54 15.59 -5.00
C PRO A 97 -1.86 14.97 -6.36
N PHE A 98 -2.87 14.08 -6.44
CA PHE A 98 -3.28 13.46 -7.69
C PHE A 98 -3.85 14.52 -8.67
N ALA A 99 -4.71 15.41 -8.20
CA ALA A 99 -5.24 16.51 -9.00
C ALA A 99 -4.12 17.47 -9.45
N ALA A 100 -3.22 17.85 -8.52
CA ALA A 100 -2.08 18.71 -8.83
C ALA A 100 -1.16 18.07 -9.89
N ALA A 101 -0.86 16.78 -9.78
CA ALA A 101 -0.06 16.05 -10.75
C ALA A 101 -0.71 16.03 -12.14
N ASN A 102 -2.02 15.79 -12.23
CA ASN A 102 -2.76 15.81 -13.49
C ASN A 102 -2.79 17.20 -14.13
N VAL A 103 -3.04 18.24 -13.34
CA VAL A 103 -3.02 19.62 -13.82
C VAL A 103 -1.63 19.97 -14.33
N LEU A 104 -0.59 19.67 -13.56
CA LEU A 104 0.80 19.94 -13.94
C LEU A 104 1.20 19.17 -15.21
N ARG A 105 0.83 17.89 -15.31
CA ARG A 105 1.05 17.09 -16.52
C ARG A 105 0.40 17.73 -17.74
N ASN A 106 -0.88 18.11 -17.64
CA ASN A 106 -1.61 18.72 -18.75
C ASN A 106 -1.02 20.08 -19.18
N VAL A 107 -0.59 20.89 -18.22
CA VAL A 107 0.09 22.17 -18.49
C VAL A 107 1.43 21.93 -19.19
N LEU A 108 2.24 20.99 -18.70
CA LEU A 108 3.53 20.67 -19.28
C LEU A 108 3.41 20.10 -20.71
N ILE A 109 2.42 19.25 -20.98
CA ILE A 109 2.16 18.72 -22.32
C ILE A 109 1.77 19.85 -23.28
N LYS A 110 0.95 20.81 -22.84
CA LYS A 110 0.59 21.99 -23.66
C LYS A 110 1.77 22.90 -23.97
N TRP A 111 2.71 23.05 -23.04
CA TRP A 111 3.85 23.95 -23.17
C TRP A 111 5.05 23.35 -23.90
N ARG A 112 5.26 22.05 -23.78
CA ARG A 112 6.47 21.40 -24.31
C ARG A 112 6.16 20.28 -25.31
N SER A 113 5.65 19.18 -24.91
CA SER A 113 5.13 18.03 -25.65
C SER A 113 5.15 16.79 -24.76
N GLU A 114 4.41 15.78 -25.13
CA GLU A 114 4.40 14.49 -24.39
C GLU A 114 5.74 13.76 -24.50
N SER A 115 6.42 13.85 -25.63
CA SER A 115 7.76 13.27 -25.84
C SER A 115 8.81 13.92 -24.93
N TRP A 116 8.78 15.23 -24.74
CA TRP A 116 9.67 15.92 -23.82
C TRP A 116 9.42 15.48 -22.36
N LEU A 117 8.16 15.35 -21.97
CA LEU A 117 7.79 14.89 -20.63
C LEU A 117 8.36 13.50 -20.35
N SER A 118 8.11 12.53 -21.25
CA SER A 118 8.50 11.12 -21.05
C SER A 118 10.01 10.90 -21.17
N GLN A 119 10.70 11.62 -22.07
CA GLN A 119 12.12 11.37 -22.34
C GLN A 119 13.07 12.23 -21.48
N LYS A 120 12.64 13.43 -21.08
CA LYS A 120 13.51 14.33 -20.30
C LYS A 120 13.09 14.47 -18.84
N LEU A 121 11.80 14.65 -18.56
CA LEU A 121 11.37 14.94 -17.17
C LEU A 121 11.24 13.66 -16.35
N VAL A 122 10.54 12.64 -16.86
CA VAL A 122 10.26 11.40 -16.11
C VAL A 122 11.53 10.70 -15.64
N PRO A 123 12.61 10.53 -16.44
CA PRO A 123 13.83 9.90 -15.98
C PRO A 123 14.52 10.62 -14.81
N HIS A 124 14.35 11.95 -14.70
CA HIS A 124 14.90 12.73 -13.59
C HIS A 124 14.01 12.68 -12.34
N LEU A 125 12.69 12.48 -12.52
CA LEU A 125 11.76 12.35 -11.40
C LEU A 125 11.89 11.01 -10.67
N GLN A 126 12.26 9.93 -11.36
CA GLN A 126 12.42 8.61 -10.76
C GLN A 126 13.45 8.58 -9.62
N PRO A 127 14.71 9.03 -9.78
CA PRO A 127 15.66 9.07 -8.69
C PRO A 127 15.24 10.04 -7.57
N MET A 128 14.57 11.14 -7.91
CA MET A 128 14.04 12.07 -6.92
C MET A 128 12.91 11.45 -6.10
N GLN A 129 12.04 10.64 -6.71
CA GLN A 129 11.02 9.86 -6.01
C GLN A 129 11.65 8.91 -4.98
N LEU A 130 12.70 8.17 -5.35
CA LEU A 130 13.42 7.29 -4.44
C LEU A 130 14.07 8.05 -3.28
N LEU A 131 14.67 9.20 -3.57
CA LEU A 131 15.26 10.06 -2.52
C LEU A 131 14.18 10.56 -1.54
N LEU A 132 13.06 11.07 -2.06
CA LEU A 132 11.97 11.55 -1.23
C LEU A 132 11.33 10.43 -0.40
N LEU A 133 11.20 9.23 -0.98
CA LEU A 133 10.74 8.05 -0.25
C LEU A 133 11.70 7.68 0.88
N ALA A 134 13.01 7.66 0.62
CA ALA A 134 14.03 7.39 1.63
C ALA A 134 13.99 8.44 2.77
N LEU A 135 13.84 9.73 2.41
CA LEU A 135 13.69 10.81 3.39
C LEU A 135 12.41 10.68 4.21
N ALA A 136 11.29 10.31 3.59
CA ALA A 136 10.03 10.08 4.28
C ALA A 136 10.14 8.92 5.28
N ILE A 137 10.77 7.81 4.89
CA ILE A 137 11.06 6.69 5.78
C ILE A 137 11.96 7.12 6.94
N ALA A 138 13.05 7.84 6.65
CA ALA A 138 13.97 8.34 7.67
C ALA A 138 13.25 9.29 8.65
N ALA A 139 12.41 10.19 8.16
CA ALA A 139 11.62 11.09 8.98
C ALA A 139 10.63 10.33 9.87
N MET A 140 9.97 9.28 9.34
CA MET A 140 9.08 8.42 10.11
C MET A 140 9.83 7.70 11.23
N PHE A 141 11.01 7.13 10.96
CA PHE A 141 11.83 6.51 11.99
C PHE A 141 12.39 7.52 13.01
N ALA A 142 12.69 8.74 12.59
CA ALA A 142 13.12 9.81 13.50
C ALA A 142 11.97 10.25 14.43
N SER A 143 10.75 10.29 13.92
CA SER A 143 9.54 10.66 14.68
C SER A 143 9.12 9.56 15.67
N GLU A 144 8.97 8.34 15.17
CA GLU A 144 8.35 7.22 15.90
C GLU A 144 9.36 6.23 16.49
N GLY A 145 10.64 6.34 16.14
CA GLY A 145 11.67 5.40 16.55
C GLY A 145 11.84 5.27 18.07
N ASN A 146 11.59 6.36 18.78
CA ASN A 146 11.66 6.34 20.27
C ASN A 146 10.58 5.43 20.88
N ALA A 147 9.38 5.39 20.30
CA ALA A 147 8.32 4.49 20.74
C ALA A 147 8.72 3.01 20.58
N ILE A 148 9.41 2.69 19.48
CA ILE A 148 9.92 1.33 19.23
C ILE A 148 11.02 0.95 20.23
N LEU A 149 11.92 1.89 20.55
CA LEU A 149 13.00 1.66 21.50
C LEU A 149 12.51 1.49 22.94
N GLN A 150 11.46 2.22 23.32
CA GLN A 150 10.85 2.13 24.65
C GLN A 150 10.01 0.86 24.82
N HIS A 151 9.40 0.37 23.76
CA HIS A 151 8.50 -0.79 23.79
C HIS A 151 8.87 -1.85 22.74
N PRO A 152 10.07 -2.45 22.79
CA PRO A 152 10.51 -3.43 21.78
C PRO A 152 9.61 -4.68 21.73
N GLY A 153 8.92 -4.99 22.82
CA GLY A 153 7.93 -6.07 22.88
C GLY A 153 6.78 -5.91 21.88
N MET A 154 6.43 -4.69 21.50
CA MET A 154 5.37 -4.46 20.49
C MET A 154 5.70 -5.12 19.14
N LEU A 155 6.97 -5.12 18.74
CA LEU A 155 7.40 -5.78 17.51
C LEU A 155 7.20 -7.30 17.57
N LEU A 156 7.40 -7.91 18.74
CA LEU A 156 7.19 -9.35 18.93
C LEU A 156 5.71 -9.74 18.79
N TYR A 157 4.79 -8.88 19.21
CA TYR A 157 3.35 -9.12 19.02
C TYR A 157 2.92 -9.05 17.54
N LEU A 158 3.62 -8.25 16.72
CA LEU A 158 3.33 -8.12 15.30
C LEU A 158 3.93 -9.24 14.45
N LEU A 159 4.99 -9.91 14.89
CA LEU A 159 5.66 -10.94 14.10
C LEU A 159 4.76 -12.15 13.76
N PRO A 160 4.03 -12.78 14.71
CA PRO A 160 3.18 -13.92 14.38
C PRO A 160 2.12 -13.63 13.32
N PRO A 161 1.28 -12.57 13.45
CA PRO A 161 0.28 -12.27 12.44
C PRO A 161 0.91 -11.87 11.10
N LEU A 162 2.09 -11.24 11.10
CA LEU A 162 2.81 -10.87 9.90
C LEU A 162 3.29 -12.11 9.12
N ILE A 163 3.94 -13.04 9.81
CA ILE A 163 4.45 -14.29 9.22
C ILE A 163 3.29 -15.12 8.68
N LEU A 164 2.19 -15.23 9.43
CA LEU A 164 1.00 -15.97 9.00
C LEU A 164 0.31 -15.30 7.82
N PHE A 165 0.28 -13.97 7.78
CA PHE A 165 -0.29 -13.23 6.66
C PHE A 165 0.49 -13.48 5.37
N TRP A 166 1.81 -13.35 5.39
CA TRP A 166 2.66 -13.59 4.21
C TRP A 166 2.67 -15.06 3.81
N GLY A 167 2.83 -15.97 4.77
CA GLY A 167 2.79 -17.42 4.53
C GLY A 167 1.45 -17.88 3.96
N GLY A 168 0.34 -17.41 4.54
CA GLY A 168 -1.01 -17.73 4.07
C GLY A 168 -1.30 -17.21 2.67
N ASN A 169 -0.88 -15.97 2.35
CA ASN A 169 -1.02 -15.44 0.99
C ASN A 169 -0.15 -16.18 -0.03
N LEU A 170 1.07 -16.57 0.36
CA LEU A 170 1.94 -17.39 -0.50
C LEU A 170 1.30 -18.76 -0.78
N LEU A 171 0.83 -19.44 0.25
CA LEU A 171 0.13 -20.73 0.10
C LEU A 171 -1.11 -20.60 -0.79
N LEU A 172 -1.92 -19.57 -0.57
CA LEU A 172 -3.11 -19.32 -1.39
C LEU A 172 -2.72 -19.09 -2.85
N ALA A 173 -1.69 -18.28 -3.11
CA ALA A 173 -1.20 -18.03 -4.46
C ALA A 173 -0.73 -19.32 -5.16
N LEU A 174 0.00 -20.19 -4.44
CA LEU A 174 0.44 -21.47 -4.97
C LEU A 174 -0.73 -22.42 -5.27
N VAL A 175 -1.72 -22.47 -4.39
CA VAL A 175 -2.94 -23.29 -4.59
C VAL A 175 -3.72 -22.78 -5.80
N ILE A 176 -3.97 -21.48 -5.90
CA ILE A 176 -4.69 -20.88 -7.03
C ILE A 176 -3.94 -21.12 -8.34
N SER A 177 -2.63 -20.89 -8.36
CA SER A 177 -1.80 -21.15 -9.54
C SER A 177 -1.89 -22.59 -10.01
N LYS A 178 -1.86 -23.54 -9.09
CA LYS A 178 -2.00 -24.98 -9.39
C LYS A 178 -3.39 -25.33 -9.90
N VAL A 179 -4.44 -24.80 -9.29
CA VAL A 179 -5.84 -25.05 -9.69
C VAL A 179 -6.14 -24.47 -11.07
N LEU A 180 -5.64 -23.27 -11.35
CA LEU A 180 -5.85 -22.60 -12.62
C LEU A 180 -4.88 -23.04 -13.73
N ASN A 181 -3.98 -23.99 -13.44
CA ASN A 181 -2.91 -24.40 -14.38
C ASN A 181 -2.16 -23.19 -14.99
N SER A 182 -2.00 -22.13 -14.21
CA SER A 182 -1.32 -20.92 -14.67
C SER A 182 0.17 -21.19 -14.86
N SER A 183 0.75 -20.68 -15.96
CA SER A 183 2.20 -20.68 -16.11
C SER A 183 2.85 -19.73 -15.10
N TYR A 184 4.12 -19.97 -14.76
CA TYR A 184 4.85 -19.13 -13.80
C TYR A 184 4.87 -17.64 -14.16
N ALA A 185 4.78 -17.30 -15.45
CA ALA A 185 4.84 -15.95 -15.96
C ALA A 185 3.48 -15.21 -15.99
N ASN A 186 2.37 -15.92 -15.71
CA ASN A 186 1.02 -15.35 -15.79
C ASN A 186 0.44 -15.03 -14.41
#